data_b40117a2479b78607386055647af8610
#
_entry.id   b40117a2479b78607386055647af8610
#
_cell.length_a   1.000
_cell.length_b   1.000
_cell.length_c   1.000
_cell.angle_alpha   90.00
_cell.angle_beta   90.00
_cell.angle_gamma   90.00
#
_symmetry.space_group_name_H-M   'P 1'
#
loop_
_entity.id
_entity.type
_entity.pdbx_description
1 polymer ?
#
loop_
_entity_poly.entity_id
_entity_poly.type
_entity_poly.pdbx_seq_one_letter_code
_entity_poly.pdbx_strand_id
1 'polypeptide(L)'
;VRSALIAGTGSGGPACAQVTGIRTGMVGNMALAQRTVLILAADDFEDMELLYPLYRLAEEDVEVTVAGLDDHPVHGKKGHGPVPVDTTVEQVAEGDFDALVIPGGFAPDKLRRSQAVLDLVRAFDGAGKPIAFICHAGWVPISARILVGRRATSVGAIRDDMVNAGADWVDEATVVDGNLISARTPADLGPWMKALLKALAVG
;
A
#
# COMPACT_ATOMS: atom_id res chain seq x y z
N VAL A 1 -6.85 -5.05 -63.15
CA VAL A 1 -5.54 -5.46 -62.62
C VAL A 1 -5.66 -5.41 -61.08
N ARG A 2 -5.47 -6.55 -60.44
CA ARG A 2 -5.82 -6.84 -59.04
C ARG A 2 -4.85 -6.22 -58.04
N SER A 3 -5.38 -5.48 -57.04
CA SER A 3 -4.69 -5.07 -55.81
C SER A 3 -4.51 -6.24 -54.86
N ALA A 4 -3.33 -6.45 -54.35
CA ALA A 4 -3.04 -7.38 -53.24
C ALA A 4 -2.97 -6.60 -51.90
N LEU A 5 -3.84 -6.96 -50.95
CA LEU A 5 -3.74 -6.53 -49.55
C LEU A 5 -2.57 -7.27 -48.91
N ILE A 6 -1.67 -6.57 -48.27
CA ILE A 6 -0.70 -7.14 -47.33
C ILE A 6 -1.23 -6.92 -45.93
N ALA A 7 -1.57 -8.05 -45.27
CA ALA A 7 -1.91 -8.07 -43.86
C ALA A 7 -0.66 -7.92 -43.02
N GLY A 8 -0.57 -6.85 -42.24
CA GLY A 8 0.45 -6.67 -41.21
C GLY A 8 0.19 -7.54 -40.01
N THR A 9 1.07 -8.49 -39.74
CA THR A 9 1.07 -9.29 -38.51
C THR A 9 1.62 -8.45 -37.37
N GLY A 10 0.75 -7.95 -36.50
CA GLY A 10 1.13 -7.36 -35.23
C GLY A 10 1.65 -8.47 -34.29
N SER A 11 2.93 -8.38 -33.96
CA SER A 11 3.56 -9.16 -32.91
C SER A 11 3.06 -8.67 -31.54
N GLY A 12 2.04 -9.33 -31.00
CA GLY A 12 1.63 -9.14 -29.61
C GLY A 12 2.73 -9.65 -28.68
N GLY A 13 3.38 -8.76 -27.96
CA GLY A 13 4.20 -9.12 -26.81
C GLY A 13 3.32 -9.80 -25.75
N PRO A 14 3.89 -10.63 -24.86
CA PRO A 14 3.11 -11.34 -23.87
C PRO A 14 2.47 -10.32 -22.93
N ALA A 15 1.14 -10.28 -22.92
CA ALA A 15 0.37 -9.61 -21.89
C ALA A 15 0.80 -10.19 -20.54
N CYS A 16 1.30 -9.34 -19.66
CA CYS A 16 1.53 -9.70 -18.27
C CYS A 16 0.19 -10.15 -17.71
N ALA A 17 0.12 -11.42 -17.31
CA ALA A 17 -1.09 -12.01 -16.82
C ALA A 17 -1.56 -11.23 -15.60
N GLN A 18 -2.75 -10.66 -15.69
CA GLN A 18 -3.52 -10.25 -14.54
C GLN A 18 -3.57 -11.44 -13.58
N VAL A 19 -3.18 -11.22 -12.31
CA VAL A 19 -3.32 -12.22 -11.25
C VAL A 19 -4.79 -12.27 -10.83
N THR A 20 -5.66 -12.46 -11.81
CA THR A 20 -7.07 -12.77 -11.62
C THR A 20 -7.22 -14.27 -11.78
N GLY A 21 -7.41 -14.96 -10.63
CA GLY A 21 -8.01 -16.30 -10.65
C GLY A 21 -7.07 -17.48 -10.40
N ILE A 22 -6.30 -17.49 -9.31
CA ILE A 22 -5.89 -18.75 -8.69
C ILE A 22 -6.80 -18.98 -7.48
N ARG A 23 -7.97 -19.58 -7.74
CA ARG A 23 -8.76 -20.21 -6.66
C ARG A 23 -8.12 -21.56 -6.35
N THR A 24 -7.10 -21.55 -5.52
CA THR A 24 -6.64 -22.75 -4.82
C THR A 24 -7.51 -22.89 -3.58
N GLY A 25 -8.33 -23.95 -3.53
CA GLY A 25 -9.16 -24.29 -2.39
C GLY A 25 -8.30 -24.63 -1.16
N MET A 26 -7.82 -23.64 -0.47
CA MET A 26 -7.42 -23.69 0.93
C MET A 26 -8.51 -23.00 1.74
N VAL A 27 -8.75 -23.49 2.96
CA VAL A 27 -9.70 -22.89 3.92
C VAL A 27 -9.14 -21.52 4.30
N GLY A 28 -9.29 -20.54 3.39
CA GLY A 28 -9.04 -19.14 3.64
C GLY A 28 -9.97 -18.66 4.74
N ASN A 29 -9.51 -17.73 5.55
CA ASN A 29 -10.35 -17.13 6.58
C ASN A 29 -11.52 -16.40 5.87
N MET A 30 -12.72 -16.97 5.88
CA MET A 30 -13.91 -16.42 5.20
C MET A 30 -14.19 -14.95 5.59
N ALA A 31 -13.64 -14.48 6.73
CA ALA A 31 -13.77 -13.10 7.17
C ALA A 31 -12.90 -12.12 6.34
N LEU A 32 -11.87 -12.61 5.62
CA LEU A 32 -10.98 -11.81 4.79
C LEU A 32 -11.35 -11.89 3.30
N ALA A 33 -11.96 -12.98 2.87
CA ALA A 33 -12.47 -13.13 1.52
C ALA A 33 -13.53 -12.04 1.27
N GLN A 34 -13.37 -11.23 0.22
CA GLN A 34 -14.17 -10.05 -0.16
C GLN A 34 -13.72 -8.71 0.47
N ARG A 35 -12.65 -8.69 1.27
CA ARG A 35 -12.04 -7.43 1.70
C ARG A 35 -11.24 -6.82 0.55
N THR A 36 -11.23 -5.50 0.52
CA THR A 36 -10.51 -4.70 -0.47
C THR A 36 -9.47 -3.84 0.21
N VAL A 37 -8.23 -3.88 -0.28
CA VAL A 37 -7.12 -3.11 0.30
C VAL A 37 -6.44 -2.26 -0.78
N LEU A 38 -6.26 -0.98 -0.49
CA LEU A 38 -5.51 -0.07 -1.31
C LEU A 38 -4.05 -0.01 -0.85
N ILE A 39 -3.10 -0.18 -1.77
CA ILE A 39 -1.67 0.05 -1.53
C ILE A 39 -1.25 1.29 -2.32
N LEU A 40 -0.73 2.31 -1.63
CA LEU A 40 -0.13 3.47 -2.31
C LEU A 40 1.27 3.11 -2.80
N ALA A 41 1.59 3.49 -4.02
CA ALA A 41 2.89 3.22 -4.62
C ALA A 41 3.47 4.45 -5.33
N ALA A 42 4.79 4.57 -5.29
CA ALA A 42 5.57 5.48 -6.12
C ALA A 42 6.97 4.88 -6.29
N ASP A 43 7.73 5.32 -7.27
CA ASP A 43 9.12 4.87 -7.47
C ASP A 43 9.98 4.99 -6.21
N ASP A 44 10.97 4.13 -6.10
CA ASP A 44 11.90 4.01 -4.99
C ASP A 44 11.24 3.52 -3.69
N PHE A 45 10.15 2.74 -3.80
CA PHE A 45 9.59 2.06 -2.63
C PHE A 45 10.58 1.02 -2.06
N GLU A 46 10.50 0.71 -0.78
CA GLU A 46 11.24 -0.43 -0.23
C GLU A 46 10.61 -1.72 -0.75
N ASP A 47 11.38 -2.51 -1.48
CA ASP A 47 10.91 -3.66 -2.26
C ASP A 47 10.03 -4.61 -1.43
N MET A 48 10.50 -5.00 -0.25
CA MET A 48 9.76 -5.94 0.61
C MET A 48 8.51 -5.31 1.25
N GLU A 49 8.51 -4.00 1.47
CA GLU A 49 7.41 -3.31 2.15
C GLU A 49 6.18 -3.10 1.23
N LEU A 50 6.36 -3.23 -0.09
CA LEU A 50 5.27 -3.28 -1.05
C LEU A 50 4.92 -4.71 -1.43
N LEU A 51 5.92 -5.53 -1.77
CA LEU A 51 5.68 -6.87 -2.32
C LEU A 51 5.13 -7.85 -1.29
N TYR A 52 5.65 -7.80 -0.05
CA TYR A 52 5.17 -8.72 0.98
C TYR A 52 3.69 -8.49 1.32
N PRO A 53 3.20 -7.27 1.60
CA PRO A 53 1.76 -7.06 1.76
C PRO A 53 0.95 -7.44 0.52
N LEU A 54 1.41 -7.11 -0.69
CA LEU A 54 0.73 -7.46 -1.92
C LEU A 54 0.45 -8.97 -2.02
N TYR A 55 1.49 -9.78 -1.86
CA TYR A 55 1.34 -11.25 -1.94
C TYR A 55 0.67 -11.84 -0.71
N ARG A 56 0.93 -11.29 0.48
CA ARG A 56 0.34 -11.81 1.72
C ARG A 56 -1.17 -11.58 1.81
N LEU A 57 -1.65 -10.46 1.30
CA LEU A 57 -3.08 -10.16 1.20
C LEU A 57 -3.74 -11.03 0.13
N ALA A 58 -3.10 -11.20 -1.03
CA ALA A 58 -3.59 -12.09 -2.09
C ALA A 58 -3.69 -13.55 -1.63
N GLU A 59 -2.77 -14.03 -0.78
CA GLU A 59 -2.82 -15.37 -0.17
C GLU A 59 -4.07 -15.59 0.70
N GLU A 60 -4.62 -14.51 1.29
CA GLU A 60 -5.86 -14.53 2.08
C GLU A 60 -7.12 -14.22 1.25
N ASP A 61 -7.03 -14.27 -0.08
CA ASP A 61 -8.11 -13.92 -1.02
C ASP A 61 -8.63 -12.48 -0.86
N VAL A 62 -7.81 -11.56 -0.33
CA VAL A 62 -8.11 -10.12 -0.27
C VAL A 62 -7.87 -9.50 -1.64
N GLU A 63 -8.79 -8.69 -2.11
CA GLU A 63 -8.61 -7.92 -3.33
C GLU A 63 -7.68 -6.73 -3.07
N VAL A 64 -6.59 -6.64 -3.82
CA VAL A 64 -5.59 -5.57 -3.65
C VAL A 64 -5.54 -4.70 -4.90
N THR A 65 -5.63 -3.40 -4.68
CA THR A 65 -5.43 -2.37 -5.72
C THR A 65 -4.18 -1.57 -5.41
N VAL A 66 -3.28 -1.44 -6.38
CA VAL A 66 -2.09 -0.59 -6.30
C VAL A 66 -2.39 0.75 -6.96
N ALA A 67 -2.40 1.83 -6.19
CA ALA A 67 -2.61 3.18 -6.70
C ALA A 67 -1.30 3.98 -6.73
N GLY A 68 -0.98 4.54 -7.89
CA GLY A 68 0.17 5.39 -8.13
C GLY A 68 -0.15 6.88 -8.17
N LEU A 69 0.89 7.71 -8.27
CA LEU A 69 0.75 9.14 -8.56
C LEU A 69 0.38 9.41 -10.02
N ASP A 70 0.71 8.47 -10.88
CA ASP A 70 0.35 8.40 -12.29
C ASP A 70 0.12 6.92 -12.68
N ASP A 71 -0.13 6.62 -13.95
CA ASP A 71 -0.43 5.29 -14.48
C ASP A 71 0.82 4.49 -14.91
N HIS A 72 2.03 5.02 -14.65
CA HIS A 72 3.26 4.33 -15.00
C HIS A 72 3.61 3.26 -13.94
N PRO A 73 4.14 2.11 -14.39
CA PRO A 73 4.66 1.11 -13.46
C PRO A 73 5.78 1.68 -12.58
N VAL A 74 5.79 1.30 -11.30
CA VAL A 74 6.77 1.79 -10.32
C VAL A 74 7.88 0.79 -10.07
N HIS A 75 9.05 1.28 -9.64
CA HIS A 75 10.24 0.47 -9.40
C HIS A 75 10.70 0.57 -7.94
N GLY A 76 11.10 -0.55 -7.38
CA GLY A 76 11.69 -0.62 -6.05
C GLY A 76 13.09 -0.02 -5.99
N LYS A 77 13.46 0.53 -4.84
CA LYS A 77 14.77 1.16 -4.63
C LYS A 77 15.96 0.18 -4.72
N LYS A 78 15.71 -1.13 -4.65
CA LYS A 78 16.71 -2.18 -4.83
C LYS A 78 16.65 -2.83 -6.21
N GLY A 79 15.86 -2.26 -7.11
CA GLY A 79 15.75 -2.66 -8.50
C GLY A 79 14.66 -3.68 -8.80
N HIS A 80 13.77 -3.97 -7.86
CA HIS A 80 12.60 -4.77 -8.18
C HIS A 80 11.60 -3.95 -9.00
N GLY A 81 11.00 -4.60 -9.96
CA GLY A 81 9.98 -4.00 -10.82
C GLY A 81 10.17 -4.36 -12.30
N PRO A 82 9.32 -3.80 -13.15
CA PRO A 82 8.24 -2.87 -12.82
C PRO A 82 7.08 -3.55 -12.07
N VAL A 83 6.52 -2.86 -11.08
CA VAL A 83 5.25 -3.23 -10.46
C VAL A 83 4.16 -2.43 -11.15
N PRO A 84 3.14 -3.09 -11.74
CA PRO A 84 2.03 -2.40 -12.38
C PRO A 84 1.28 -1.50 -11.38
N VAL A 85 0.82 -0.35 -11.84
CA VAL A 85 -0.14 0.51 -11.15
C VAL A 85 -1.51 0.22 -11.76
N ASP A 86 -2.47 -0.13 -10.92
CA ASP A 86 -3.83 -0.48 -11.38
C ASP A 86 -4.66 0.78 -11.65
N THR A 87 -4.39 1.85 -10.91
CA THR A 87 -5.12 3.13 -10.99
C THR A 87 -4.29 4.26 -10.41
N THR A 88 -4.76 5.51 -10.56
CA THR A 88 -4.13 6.67 -9.90
C THR A 88 -4.87 7.03 -8.62
N VAL A 89 -4.16 7.67 -7.68
CA VAL A 89 -4.73 8.13 -6.40
C VAL A 89 -5.92 9.08 -6.62
N GLU A 90 -5.94 9.82 -7.71
CA GLU A 90 -7.03 10.75 -8.05
C GLU A 90 -8.33 10.05 -8.48
N GLN A 91 -8.24 8.74 -8.85
CA GLN A 91 -9.36 7.95 -9.37
C GLN A 91 -9.99 7.04 -8.30
N VAL A 92 -9.47 7.01 -7.09
CA VAL A 92 -9.96 6.16 -6.00
C VAL A 92 -10.61 6.97 -4.88
N ALA A 93 -11.57 6.35 -4.22
CA ALA A 93 -12.22 6.90 -3.04
C ALA A 93 -12.05 5.95 -1.83
N GLU A 94 -11.98 6.52 -0.63
CA GLU A 94 -11.89 5.75 0.62
C GLU A 94 -13.03 4.72 0.73
N GLY A 95 -14.24 5.05 0.26
CA GLY A 95 -15.42 4.18 0.32
C GLY A 95 -15.29 2.85 -0.41
N ASP A 96 -14.35 2.73 -1.34
CA ASP A 96 -14.14 1.54 -2.16
C ASP A 96 -13.24 0.49 -1.48
N PHE A 97 -12.63 0.83 -0.33
CA PHE A 97 -11.63 -0.03 0.33
C PHE A 97 -11.88 -0.18 1.82
N ASP A 98 -11.47 -1.33 2.37
CA ASP A 98 -11.53 -1.64 3.79
C ASP A 98 -10.28 -1.20 4.56
N ALA A 99 -9.13 -1.07 3.91
CA ALA A 99 -7.89 -0.60 4.52
C ALA A 99 -6.94 0.06 3.51
N LEU A 100 -5.99 0.82 4.05
CA LEU A 100 -4.92 1.49 3.34
C LEU A 100 -3.56 0.97 3.78
N VAL A 101 -2.66 0.68 2.83
CA VAL A 101 -1.27 0.30 3.08
C VAL A 101 -0.33 1.32 2.44
N ILE A 102 0.67 1.75 3.20
CA ILE A 102 1.68 2.72 2.74
C ILE A 102 3.07 2.13 2.98
N PRO A 103 3.74 1.62 1.95
CA PRO A 103 5.11 1.15 2.03
C PRO A 103 6.10 2.31 2.17
N GLY A 104 7.27 2.02 2.71
CA GLY A 104 8.34 2.98 2.88
C GLY A 104 9.30 3.06 1.69
N GLY A 105 10.59 3.13 1.97
CA GLY A 105 11.61 3.51 0.99
C GLY A 105 11.67 5.02 0.83
N PHE A 106 11.91 5.51 -0.39
CA PHE A 106 11.84 6.93 -0.75
C PHE A 106 10.49 7.33 -1.37
N ALA A 107 9.62 6.36 -1.71
CA ALA A 107 8.28 6.60 -2.21
C ALA A 107 7.45 7.55 -1.32
N PRO A 108 7.50 7.47 0.03
CA PRO A 108 6.76 8.38 0.91
C PRO A 108 7.10 9.87 0.73
N ASP A 109 8.34 10.21 0.34
CA ASP A 109 8.69 11.59 0.03
C ASP A 109 7.93 12.11 -1.19
N LYS A 110 7.70 11.26 -2.18
CA LYS A 110 6.91 11.59 -3.38
C LYS A 110 5.43 11.66 -3.03
N LEU A 111 4.90 10.64 -2.34
CA LEU A 111 3.50 10.51 -1.97
C LEU A 111 3.02 11.68 -1.10
N ARG A 112 3.81 12.10 -0.09
CA ARG A 112 3.44 13.19 0.83
C ARG A 112 3.26 14.56 0.17
N ARG A 113 3.76 14.73 -1.05
CA ARG A 113 3.65 15.98 -1.82
C ARG A 113 2.35 16.06 -2.63
N SER A 114 1.63 14.95 -2.79
CA SER A 114 0.33 14.91 -3.49
C SER A 114 -0.81 15.24 -2.53
N GLN A 115 -1.57 16.27 -2.85
CA GLN A 115 -2.75 16.64 -2.04
C GLN A 115 -3.80 15.54 -2.07
N ALA A 116 -3.99 14.85 -3.22
CA ALA A 116 -4.91 13.73 -3.34
C ALA A 116 -4.56 12.58 -2.37
N VAL A 117 -3.26 12.25 -2.24
CA VAL A 117 -2.78 11.28 -1.24
C VAL A 117 -3.14 11.71 0.17
N LEU A 118 -2.88 12.97 0.53
CA LEU A 118 -3.13 13.46 1.89
C LEU A 118 -4.62 13.50 2.22
N ASP A 119 -5.46 13.87 1.26
CA ASP A 119 -6.91 13.89 1.43
C ASP A 119 -7.48 12.47 1.57
N LEU A 120 -6.97 11.53 0.78
CA LEU A 120 -7.33 10.12 0.88
C LEU A 120 -6.96 9.54 2.26
N VAL A 121 -5.74 9.79 2.74
CA VAL A 121 -5.29 9.34 4.08
C VAL A 121 -6.17 9.91 5.19
N ARG A 122 -6.56 11.20 5.10
CA ARG A 122 -7.50 11.81 6.05
C ARG A 122 -8.89 11.18 5.99
N ALA A 123 -9.35 10.81 4.78
CA ALA A 123 -10.64 10.15 4.61
C ALA A 123 -10.66 8.77 5.30
N PHE A 124 -9.61 7.95 5.11
CA PHE A 124 -9.46 6.68 5.82
C PHE A 124 -9.41 6.85 7.34
N ASP A 125 -8.66 7.84 7.84
CA ASP A 125 -8.58 8.12 9.27
C ASP A 125 -9.94 8.58 9.83
N GLY A 126 -10.62 9.48 9.14
CA GLY A 126 -11.94 9.98 9.52
C GLY A 126 -13.03 8.90 9.52
N ALA A 127 -12.90 7.89 8.65
CA ALA A 127 -13.77 6.72 8.59
C ALA A 127 -13.41 5.64 9.63
N GLY A 128 -12.27 5.79 10.34
CA GLY A 128 -11.77 4.79 11.28
C GLY A 128 -11.27 3.51 10.63
N LYS A 129 -11.02 3.53 9.32
CA LYS A 129 -10.51 2.37 8.57
C LYS A 129 -9.01 2.17 8.82
N PRO A 130 -8.52 0.92 8.87
CA PRO A 130 -7.11 0.63 9.09
C PRO A 130 -6.19 1.34 8.11
N ILE A 131 -5.18 2.03 8.63
CA ILE A 131 -4.07 2.62 7.87
C ILE A 131 -2.80 1.96 8.36
N ALA A 132 -2.23 1.08 7.54
CA ALA A 132 -0.99 0.38 7.84
C ALA A 132 0.18 1.08 7.12
N PHE A 133 1.15 1.59 7.88
CA PHE A 133 2.33 2.26 7.33
C PHE A 133 3.61 1.76 7.98
N ILE A 134 4.70 1.74 7.23
CA ILE A 134 5.98 1.16 7.70
C ILE A 134 7.17 2.04 7.30
N CYS A 135 8.22 2.06 8.13
CA CYS A 135 9.52 2.66 7.82
C CYS A 135 9.40 4.19 7.63
N HIS A 136 9.84 4.71 6.47
CA HIS A 136 9.72 6.12 6.12
C HIS A 136 8.28 6.53 5.73
N ALA A 137 7.36 5.57 5.60
CA ALA A 137 5.96 5.87 5.29
C ALA A 137 5.29 6.79 6.33
N GLY A 138 5.83 6.86 7.56
CA GLY A 138 5.41 7.81 8.59
C GLY A 138 5.35 9.28 8.13
N TRP A 139 6.11 9.67 7.11
CA TRP A 139 6.04 11.01 6.52
C TRP A 139 4.68 11.34 5.90
N VAL A 140 3.95 10.35 5.40
CA VAL A 140 2.63 10.57 4.80
C VAL A 140 1.58 10.94 5.86
N PRO A 141 1.36 10.15 6.95
CA PRO A 141 0.45 10.54 8.03
C PRO A 141 0.90 11.81 8.78
N ILE A 142 2.21 12.12 8.86
CA ILE A 142 2.71 13.42 9.34
C ILE A 142 2.11 14.55 8.49
N SER A 143 2.26 14.47 7.16
CA SER A 143 1.78 15.51 6.25
C SER A 143 0.24 15.55 6.18
N ALA A 144 -0.43 14.42 6.37
CA ALA A 144 -1.88 14.35 6.52
C ALA A 144 -2.38 14.90 7.87
N ARG A 145 -1.49 15.14 8.86
CA ARG A 145 -1.78 15.65 10.21
C ARG A 145 -2.68 14.76 11.05
N ILE A 146 -2.53 13.43 10.93
CA ILE A 146 -3.35 12.46 11.67
C ILE A 146 -2.60 11.82 12.86
N LEU A 147 -1.39 12.28 13.18
CA LEU A 147 -0.55 11.68 14.23
C LEU A 147 -0.59 12.40 15.58
N VAL A 148 -1.26 13.53 15.70
CA VAL A 148 -1.29 14.30 16.96
C VAL A 148 -1.92 13.48 18.08
N GLY A 149 -1.14 13.22 19.14
CA GLY A 149 -1.57 12.42 20.29
C GLY A 149 -1.71 10.92 20.02
N ARG A 150 -1.30 10.45 18.83
CA ARG A 150 -1.37 9.03 18.45
C ARG A 150 -0.04 8.33 18.77
N ARG A 151 -0.15 7.12 19.32
CA ARG A 151 1.00 6.25 19.54
C ARG A 151 1.39 5.57 18.23
N ALA A 152 2.66 5.71 17.82
CA ALA A 152 3.12 5.14 16.57
C ALA A 152 4.63 4.82 16.62
N THR A 153 5.07 4.03 15.64
CA THR A 153 6.49 3.77 15.38
C THR A 153 6.84 4.04 13.92
N SER A 154 8.11 4.13 13.65
CA SER A 154 8.70 4.31 12.31
C SER A 154 10.15 3.84 12.31
N VAL A 155 10.81 3.86 11.16
CA VAL A 155 12.28 3.79 11.16
C VAL A 155 12.86 4.93 12.01
N GLY A 156 13.91 4.62 12.78
CA GLY A 156 14.52 5.60 13.70
C GLY A 156 14.99 6.89 13.02
N ALA A 157 15.30 6.83 11.72
CA ALA A 157 15.75 8.00 10.95
C ALA A 157 14.73 9.15 10.90
N ILE A 158 13.43 8.86 11.03
CA ILE A 158 12.35 9.88 11.03
C ILE A 158 11.67 10.04 12.40
N ARG A 159 12.27 9.50 13.47
CA ARG A 159 11.74 9.61 14.82
C ARG A 159 11.42 11.05 15.20
N ASP A 160 12.36 11.95 14.99
CA ASP A 160 12.21 13.36 15.38
C ASP A 160 11.09 14.04 14.58
N ASP A 161 10.92 13.67 13.31
CA ASP A 161 9.81 14.15 12.48
C ASP A 161 8.46 13.71 13.05
N MET A 162 8.35 12.43 13.48
CA MET A 162 7.15 11.87 14.10
C MET A 162 6.82 12.60 15.41
N VAL A 163 7.83 12.77 16.29
CA VAL A 163 7.66 13.49 17.56
C VAL A 163 7.25 14.95 17.33
N ASN A 164 7.92 15.64 16.41
CA ASN A 164 7.59 17.03 16.07
C ASN A 164 6.18 17.17 15.46
N ALA A 165 5.67 16.12 14.82
CA ALA A 165 4.30 16.07 14.34
C ALA A 165 3.26 15.73 15.44
N GLY A 166 3.71 15.55 16.69
CA GLY A 166 2.86 15.31 17.85
C GLY A 166 2.56 13.83 18.13
N ALA A 167 3.27 12.89 17.51
CA ALA A 167 3.12 11.48 17.81
C ALA A 167 3.81 11.11 19.14
N ASP A 168 3.20 10.19 19.91
CA ASP A 168 3.86 9.42 20.96
C ASP A 168 4.68 8.29 20.31
N TRP A 169 5.90 8.62 19.88
CA TRP A 169 6.76 7.68 19.18
C TRP A 169 7.40 6.68 20.12
N VAL A 170 7.30 5.40 19.79
CA VAL A 170 7.91 4.30 20.55
C VAL A 170 8.72 3.40 19.62
N ASP A 171 9.81 2.82 20.16
CA ASP A 171 10.63 1.85 19.43
C ASP A 171 10.12 0.43 19.64
N GLU A 172 9.01 0.12 18.98
CA GLU A 172 8.41 -1.22 18.99
C GLU A 172 8.28 -1.77 17.55
N ALA A 173 8.35 -3.08 17.39
CA ALA A 173 8.28 -3.73 16.06
C ALA A 173 7.00 -3.38 15.32
N THR A 174 5.89 -3.32 16.05
CA THR A 174 4.57 -2.96 15.53
C THR A 174 3.77 -2.27 16.61
N VAL A 175 3.16 -1.15 16.26
CA VAL A 175 2.26 -0.39 17.14
C VAL A 175 0.90 -0.31 16.49
N VAL A 176 -0.14 -0.61 17.26
CA VAL A 176 -1.54 -0.43 16.88
C VAL A 176 -2.16 0.59 17.83
N ASP A 177 -2.67 1.67 17.28
CA ASP A 177 -3.40 2.70 18.01
C ASP A 177 -4.67 3.07 17.25
N GLY A 178 -5.82 2.56 17.73
CA GLY A 178 -7.07 2.66 17.00
C GLY A 178 -6.96 2.04 15.61
N ASN A 179 -7.13 2.85 14.58
CA ASN A 179 -7.03 2.45 13.18
C ASN A 179 -5.60 2.53 12.59
N LEU A 180 -4.65 3.10 13.32
CA LEU A 180 -3.26 3.21 12.84
C LEU A 180 -2.45 1.96 13.19
N ILE A 181 -1.77 1.39 12.21
CA ILE A 181 -0.92 0.20 12.36
C ILE A 181 0.45 0.54 11.78
N SER A 182 1.43 0.77 12.64
CA SER A 182 2.76 1.21 12.22
C SER A 182 3.84 0.18 12.54
N ALA A 183 4.93 0.18 11.74
CA ALA A 183 6.09 -0.67 11.93
C ALA A 183 7.38 0.06 11.51
N ARG A 184 8.54 -0.49 11.93
CA ARG A 184 9.83 0.20 11.79
C ARG A 184 10.55 -0.09 10.47
N THR A 185 10.72 -1.37 10.14
CA THR A 185 11.60 -1.82 9.06
C THR A 185 11.10 -3.13 8.45
N PRO A 186 11.67 -3.61 7.34
CA PRO A 186 11.32 -4.91 6.76
C PRO A 186 11.43 -6.10 7.71
N ALA A 187 12.26 -6.01 8.77
CA ALA A 187 12.34 -7.06 9.79
C ALA A 187 11.02 -7.24 10.58
N ASP A 188 10.20 -6.21 10.60
CA ASP A 188 8.94 -6.17 11.35
C ASP A 188 7.70 -6.49 10.48
N LEU A 189 7.87 -6.85 9.21
CA LEU A 189 6.78 -7.13 8.27
C LEU A 189 5.82 -8.20 8.76
N GLY A 190 6.33 -9.25 9.41
CA GLY A 190 5.50 -10.35 9.92
C GLY A 190 4.46 -9.91 10.96
N PRO A 191 4.87 -9.31 12.10
CA PRO A 191 3.93 -8.80 13.10
C PRO A 191 3.04 -7.68 12.56
N TRP A 192 3.56 -6.79 11.69
CA TRP A 192 2.81 -5.72 11.06
C TRP A 192 1.64 -6.25 10.21
N MET A 193 1.91 -7.21 9.32
CA MET A 193 0.86 -7.82 8.48
C MET A 193 -0.15 -8.63 9.32
N LYS A 194 0.29 -9.30 10.40
CA LYS A 194 -0.65 -9.96 11.31
C LYS A 194 -1.61 -8.98 11.96
N ALA A 195 -1.14 -7.78 12.33
CA ALA A 195 -1.99 -6.75 12.90
C ALA A 195 -3.01 -6.22 11.86
N LEU A 196 -2.59 -5.99 10.61
CA LEU A 196 -3.49 -5.58 9.54
C LEU A 196 -4.56 -6.63 9.24
N LEU A 197 -4.17 -7.90 9.07
CA LEU A 197 -5.11 -9.00 8.80
C LEU A 197 -6.13 -9.17 9.95
N LYS A 198 -5.68 -8.99 11.20
CA LYS A 198 -6.57 -9.01 12.36
C LYS A 198 -7.57 -7.85 12.32
N ALA A 199 -7.13 -6.64 11.95
CA ALA A 199 -8.01 -5.48 11.82
C ALA A 199 -9.06 -5.68 10.72
N LEU A 200 -8.65 -6.20 9.55
CA LEU A 200 -9.54 -6.53 8.43
C LEU A 200 -10.58 -7.62 8.77
N ALA A 201 -10.24 -8.57 9.63
CA ALA A 201 -11.14 -9.65 10.01
C ALA A 201 -12.26 -9.22 10.96
N VAL A 202 -12.13 -8.08 11.64
CA VAL A 202 -13.07 -7.58 12.67
C VAL A 202 -14.02 -6.51 12.15
N GLY A 203 -13.60 -5.75 11.12
CA GLY A 203 -14.43 -4.73 10.45
C GLY A 203 -15.33 -5.39 9.41
#